data_7b3aad9f4950d5859674a84be05c73e8
#
_entry.id   7b3aad9f4950d5859674a84be05c73e8
#
_cell.length_a   1.000
_cell.length_b   1.000
_cell.length_c   1.000
_cell.angle_alpha   90.00
_cell.angle_beta   90.00
_cell.angle_gamma   90.00
#
_symmetry.space_group_name_H-M   'P 1'
#
loop_
_entity.id
_entity.type
_entity.pdbx_description
1 polymer ?
#
loop_
_entity_poly.entity_id
_entity_poly.type
_entity_poly.pdbx_seq_one_letter_code
_entity_poly.pdbx_strand_id
1 'polypeptide(L)'
;MQFEWDEGKNLANIRKHKIDFADVPEMFEEPMLIELDDRFDYGEDRWMGIGFLGNGVAVVVWVERQNDLIRLISARRANRYERQRFQQYLSY
;
A
#
# COMPACT_ATOMS: atom_id res chain seq x y z
N MET A 1 -11.26 1.61 -11.15
CA MET A 1 -10.47 2.02 -9.96
C MET A 1 -9.54 3.14 -10.36
N GLN A 2 -9.59 4.25 -9.63
CA GLN A 2 -8.74 5.40 -9.89
C GLN A 2 -7.88 5.66 -8.66
N PHE A 3 -6.71 6.29 -8.87
CA PHE A 3 -5.75 6.56 -7.81
C PHE A 3 -5.43 8.04 -7.77
N GLU A 4 -5.24 8.55 -6.56
CA GLU A 4 -4.76 9.90 -6.33
C GLU A 4 -3.79 9.91 -5.16
N TRP A 5 -3.02 10.98 -5.03
CA TRP A 5 -2.12 11.19 -3.92
C TRP A 5 -1.68 12.66 -3.85
N ASP A 6 -1.11 13.02 -2.71
CA ASP A 6 -0.47 14.32 -2.55
C ASP A 6 0.96 14.24 -3.09
N GLU A 7 1.31 15.13 -4.01
CA GLU A 7 2.62 15.08 -4.68
C GLU A 7 3.78 15.30 -3.70
N GLY A 8 3.59 16.18 -2.72
CA GLY A 8 4.61 16.38 -1.68
C GLY A 8 4.87 15.13 -0.86
N LYS A 9 3.82 14.39 -0.53
CA LYS A 9 3.95 13.11 0.17
C LYS A 9 4.64 12.08 -0.71
N ASN A 10 4.34 12.05 -2.01
CA ASN A 10 5.02 11.15 -2.93
C ASN A 10 6.51 11.42 -3.00
N LEU A 11 6.91 12.68 -3.11
CA LEU A 11 8.33 13.05 -3.14
C LEU A 11 9.03 12.62 -1.85
N ALA A 12 8.40 12.82 -0.69
CA ALA A 12 8.95 12.36 0.59
C ALA A 12 9.04 10.84 0.63
N ASN A 13 8.04 10.15 0.11
CA ASN A 13 8.02 8.69 0.07
C ASN A 13 9.14 8.14 -0.81
N ILE A 14 9.39 8.76 -1.96
CA ILE A 14 10.49 8.37 -2.86
C ILE A 14 11.83 8.52 -2.15
N ARG A 15 12.04 9.66 -1.47
CA ARG A 15 13.29 9.89 -0.74
C ARG A 15 13.50 8.86 0.37
N LYS A 16 12.44 8.55 1.12
CA LYS A 16 12.54 7.69 2.30
C LYS A 16 12.56 6.21 1.95
N HIS A 17 11.73 5.79 1.01
CA HIS A 17 11.47 4.38 0.73
C HIS A 17 11.85 3.93 -0.67
N LYS A 18 12.22 4.88 -1.56
CA LYS A 18 12.60 4.59 -2.95
C LYS A 18 11.44 3.99 -3.76
N ILE A 19 10.21 4.34 -3.40
CA ILE A 19 9.01 3.90 -4.10
C ILE A 19 8.22 5.13 -4.53
N ASP A 20 7.89 5.17 -5.82
CA ASP A 20 7.03 6.19 -6.42
C ASP A 20 5.59 5.70 -6.36
N PHE A 21 4.66 6.52 -5.91
CA PHE A 21 3.25 6.17 -5.88
C PHE A 21 2.70 5.82 -7.27
N ALA A 22 3.31 6.34 -8.32
CA ALA A 22 2.90 6.02 -9.70
C ALA A 22 3.04 4.53 -10.02
N ASP A 23 3.91 3.80 -9.30
CA ASP A 23 4.11 2.38 -9.51
C ASP A 23 3.19 1.52 -8.65
N VAL A 24 2.51 2.11 -7.66
CA VAL A 24 1.71 1.37 -6.69
C VAL A 24 0.41 0.79 -7.27
N PRO A 25 -0.27 1.43 -8.24
CA PRO A 25 -1.51 0.87 -8.77
C PRO A 25 -1.40 -0.57 -9.28
N GLU A 26 -0.24 -0.99 -9.79
CA GLU A 26 -0.04 -2.37 -10.25
C GLU A 26 -0.21 -3.40 -9.13
N MET A 27 0.03 -3.01 -7.86
CA MET A 27 -0.17 -3.91 -6.72
C MET A 27 -1.62 -4.35 -6.58
N PHE A 28 -2.56 -3.49 -7.00
CA PHE A 28 -4.00 -3.74 -6.88
C PHE A 28 -4.53 -4.70 -7.95
N GLU A 29 -3.71 -5.04 -8.94
CA GLU A 29 -4.06 -6.00 -9.99
C GLU A 29 -3.66 -7.42 -9.63
N GLU A 30 -2.90 -7.61 -8.54
CA GLU A 30 -2.38 -8.89 -8.10
C GLU A 30 -2.94 -9.23 -6.71
N PRO A 31 -2.81 -10.48 -6.25
CA PRO A 31 -3.22 -10.82 -4.89
C PRO A 31 -2.54 -9.93 -3.86
N MET A 32 -3.31 -9.48 -2.88
CA MET A 32 -2.83 -8.58 -1.85
C MET A 32 -3.49 -8.93 -0.52
N LEU A 33 -2.69 -9.06 0.54
CA LEU A 33 -3.20 -9.27 1.89
C LEU A 33 -3.61 -7.92 2.44
N ILE A 34 -4.91 -7.72 2.66
CA ILE A 34 -5.46 -6.42 3.04
C ILE A 34 -6.01 -6.48 4.46
N GLU A 35 -5.65 -5.50 5.27
CA GLU A 35 -6.12 -5.36 6.64
C GLU A 35 -6.47 -3.91 6.92
N LEU A 36 -7.35 -3.68 7.90
CA LEU A 36 -7.60 -2.34 8.41
C LEU A 36 -6.37 -1.87 9.20
N ASP A 37 -5.90 -0.67 8.92
CA ASP A 37 -4.80 -0.05 9.68
C ASP A 37 -5.41 0.69 10.87
N ASP A 38 -5.46 0.03 12.01
CA ASP A 38 -6.07 0.54 13.23
C ASP A 38 -5.05 0.97 14.29
N ARG A 39 -3.77 1.16 13.88
CA ARG A 39 -2.69 1.54 14.81
C ARG A 39 -2.95 2.87 15.50
N PHE A 40 -3.65 3.78 14.82
CA PHE A 40 -3.98 5.10 15.32
C PHE A 40 -5.41 5.44 14.94
N ASP A 41 -6.00 6.40 15.66
CA ASP A 41 -7.27 6.99 15.27
C ASP A 41 -6.99 8.14 14.30
N TYR A 42 -7.19 7.87 13.00
CA TYR A 42 -6.94 8.84 11.94
C TYR A 42 -8.16 9.72 11.62
N GLY A 43 -9.30 9.46 12.28
CA GLY A 43 -10.55 10.10 11.92
C GLY A 43 -11.18 9.53 10.65
N GLU A 44 -10.57 8.52 10.04
CA GLU A 44 -11.04 7.84 8.84
C GLU A 44 -10.41 6.45 8.79
N ASP A 45 -11.06 5.53 8.07
CA ASP A 45 -10.53 4.19 7.91
C ASP A 45 -9.37 4.20 6.93
N ARG A 46 -8.23 3.67 7.35
CA ARG A 46 -7.07 3.43 6.49
C ARG A 46 -6.86 1.94 6.32
N TRP A 47 -6.55 1.56 5.09
CA TRP A 47 -6.28 0.17 4.75
C TRP A 47 -4.80 -0.02 4.53
N MET A 48 -4.32 -1.22 4.88
CA MET A 48 -2.93 -1.61 4.67
C MET A 48 -2.92 -2.88 3.83
N GLY A 49 -2.16 -2.87 2.75
CA GLY A 49 -2.02 -4.02 1.86
C GLY A 49 -0.58 -4.46 1.74
N ILE A 50 -0.35 -5.77 1.75
CA ILE A 50 0.95 -6.37 1.50
C ILE A 50 0.84 -7.10 0.17
N GLY A 51 1.67 -6.75 -0.80
CA GLY A 51 1.58 -7.31 -2.14
C GLY A 51 2.86 -7.16 -2.95
N PHE A 52 2.80 -7.65 -4.18
CA PHE A 52 3.94 -7.58 -5.09
C PHE A 52 4.11 -6.17 -5.65
N LEU A 53 5.35 -5.70 -5.66
CA LEU A 53 5.73 -4.46 -6.32
C LEU A 53 7.09 -4.67 -6.96
N GLY A 54 7.13 -4.66 -8.30
CA GLY A 54 8.34 -5.00 -9.03
C GLY A 54 8.77 -6.42 -8.70
N ASN A 55 10.03 -6.60 -8.34
CA ASN A 55 10.59 -7.90 -7.98
C ASN A 55 10.49 -8.23 -6.50
N GLY A 56 9.79 -7.44 -5.72
CA GLY A 56 9.72 -7.62 -4.29
C GLY A 56 8.32 -7.47 -3.74
N VAL A 57 8.24 -7.29 -2.44
CA VAL A 57 7.00 -7.16 -1.69
C VAL A 57 6.99 -5.81 -0.99
N ALA A 58 5.87 -5.13 -1.06
CA ALA A 58 5.70 -3.81 -0.46
C ALA A 58 4.46 -3.76 0.41
N VAL A 59 4.43 -2.78 1.31
CA VAL A 59 3.27 -2.46 2.13
C VAL A 59 2.78 -1.09 1.71
N VAL A 60 1.52 -1.02 1.31
CA VAL A 60 0.88 0.22 0.90
C VAL A 60 -0.25 0.56 1.87
N VAL A 61 -0.39 1.84 2.18
CA VAL A 61 -1.50 2.35 3.01
C VAL A 61 -2.33 3.31 2.17
N TRP A 62 -3.65 3.16 2.23
CA TRP A 62 -4.55 4.00 1.45
C TRP A 62 -5.87 4.24 2.17
N VAL A 63 -6.62 5.20 1.65
CA VAL A 63 -7.99 5.51 2.06
C VAL A 63 -8.88 5.35 0.84
N GLU A 64 -10.04 4.74 1.03
CA GLU A 64 -11.03 4.65 -0.05
C GLU A 64 -11.92 5.90 -0.04
N ARG A 65 -12.10 6.48 -1.21
CA ARG A 65 -12.97 7.63 -1.44
C ARG A 65 -14.14 7.21 -2.28
N GLN A 66 -15.11 8.11 -2.46
CA GLN A 66 -16.27 7.89 -3.31
C GLN A 66 -15.85 7.64 -4.77
N ASN A 67 -16.72 6.97 -5.54
CA ASN A 67 -16.52 6.73 -6.97
C ASN A 67 -15.32 5.83 -7.27
N ASP A 68 -15.06 4.87 -6.39
CA ASP A 68 -13.98 3.88 -6.58
C ASP A 68 -12.59 4.54 -6.67
N LEU A 69 -12.38 5.58 -5.89
CA LEU A 69 -11.14 6.34 -5.85
C LEU A 69 -10.29 5.89 -4.65
N ILE A 70 -9.03 5.54 -4.92
CA ILE A 70 -8.05 5.13 -3.91
C ILE A 70 -7.08 6.28 -3.70
N ARG A 71 -7.00 6.79 -2.46
CA ARG A 71 -6.04 7.82 -2.12
C ARG A 71 -4.84 7.19 -1.41
N LEU A 72 -3.69 7.19 -2.08
CA LEU A 72 -2.46 6.60 -1.55
C LEU A 72 -1.86 7.49 -0.47
N ILE A 73 -1.45 6.88 0.64
CA ILE A 73 -0.89 7.57 1.80
C ILE A 73 0.60 7.28 1.95
N SER A 74 1.01 6.00 1.84
CA SER A 74 2.41 5.62 1.96
C SER A 74 2.66 4.28 1.28
N ALA A 75 3.91 4.05 0.89
CA ALA A 75 4.34 2.77 0.34
C ALA A 75 5.80 2.53 0.74
N ARG A 76 6.09 1.35 1.27
CA ARG A 76 7.44 0.97 1.69
C ARG A 76 7.68 -0.49 1.41
N ARG A 77 8.93 -0.91 1.42
CA ARG A 77 9.26 -2.32 1.29
C ARG A 77 8.79 -3.09 2.53
N ALA A 78 8.30 -4.30 2.32
CA ALA A 78 7.88 -5.16 3.42
C ALA A 78 9.11 -5.65 4.20
N ASN A 79 8.96 -5.75 5.52
CA ASN A 79 9.98 -6.39 6.36
C ASN A 79 9.82 -7.91 6.28
N ARG A 80 10.73 -8.64 6.97
CA ARG A 80 10.73 -10.11 6.93
C ARG A 80 9.42 -10.71 7.42
N TYR A 81 8.90 -10.20 8.53
CA TYR A 81 7.66 -10.70 9.12
C TYR A 81 6.48 -10.50 8.17
N GLU A 82 6.41 -9.34 7.54
CA GLU A 82 5.35 -9.01 6.59
C GLU A 82 5.42 -9.89 5.35
N ARG A 83 6.64 -10.14 4.84
CA ARG A 83 6.82 -11.05 3.71
C ARG A 83 6.37 -12.46 4.04
N GLN A 84 6.67 -12.93 5.26
CA GLN A 84 6.23 -14.26 5.70
C GLN A 84 4.71 -14.36 5.78
N ARG A 85 4.05 -13.33 6.31
CA ARG A 85 2.59 -13.29 6.38
C ARG A 85 1.97 -13.33 4.98
N PHE A 86 2.53 -12.56 4.06
CA PHE A 86 2.07 -12.53 2.68
C PHE A 86 2.23 -13.88 1.99
N GLN A 87 3.38 -14.53 2.20
CA GLN A 87 3.64 -15.85 1.64
C GLN A 87 2.65 -16.88 2.17
N GLN A 88 2.33 -16.85 3.45
CA GLN A 88 1.32 -17.71 4.04
C GLN A 88 -0.06 -17.45 3.43
N TYR A 89 -0.41 -16.19 3.25
CA TYR A 89 -1.67 -15.81 2.62
C TYR A 89 -1.77 -16.39 1.19
N LEU A 90 -0.69 -16.32 0.42
CA LEU A 90 -0.65 -16.85 -0.94
C LEU A 90 -0.76 -18.38 -0.98
N SER A 91 -0.40 -19.06 0.11
CA SER A 91 -0.38 -20.53 0.17
C SER A 91 -1.76 -21.15 0.38
N TYR A 92 -2.77 -20.34 0.65
CA TYR A 92 -4.13 -20.83 0.88
C TYR A 92 -5.00 -20.78 -0.38
#